data_a263ed823aef4271027b81cac73a3c31
#
_entry.id   a263ed823aef4271027b81cac73a3c31
#
_cell.length_a   1.000
_cell.length_b   1.000
_cell.length_c   1.000
_cell.angle_alpha   90.00
_cell.angle_beta   90.00
_cell.angle_gamma   90.00
#
_symmetry.space_group_name_H-M   'P 1'
#
loop_
_entity.id
_entity.type
_entity.pdbx_description
1 polymer ?
#
loop_
_entity_poly.entity_id
_entity_poly.type
_entity_poly.pdbx_seq_one_letter_code
_entity_poly.pdbx_strand_id
1 'polypeptide(L)'
;FEDKGIEYIVRDPEFYRGKRVVISGGGDSALDWSIFLANGVAEHVTLIHRSTSFRGHLDSVQKVMDMSESGKMRLITNAEVVGLNGGDRLDSIVVNIDGRDTPEILETDHWLPLFGLSPKLGPLSEWGLNIDKNSIEVNTFDYSTNVPGLYAIGDINTYPGKLKLILCGFHEATLMVQSAFKRIYPNKNLVLKYTTVNGVQGF
;
A
#
# COMPACT_ATOMS: atom_id res chain seq x y z
N PHE A 1 20.35 -5.61 -6.39
CA PHE A 1 19.40 -6.49 -7.13
C PHE A 1 18.06 -5.80 -7.47
N GLU A 2 17.94 -4.49 -7.30
CA GLU A 2 16.77 -3.74 -7.74
C GLU A 2 16.56 -3.92 -9.24
N ASP A 3 15.34 -4.20 -9.67
CA ASP A 3 14.95 -4.59 -11.03
C ASP A 3 15.65 -5.88 -11.57
N LYS A 4 16.36 -6.59 -10.68
CA LYS A 4 17.07 -7.84 -10.98
C LYS A 4 16.74 -8.96 -9.99
N GLY A 5 15.51 -9.00 -9.56
CA GLY A 5 14.96 -9.95 -8.57
C GLY A 5 14.46 -9.30 -7.29
N ILE A 6 14.56 -7.98 -7.14
CA ILE A 6 13.88 -7.24 -6.06
C ILE A 6 12.94 -6.23 -6.70
N GLU A 7 11.66 -6.35 -6.40
CA GLU A 7 10.61 -5.44 -6.85
C GLU A 7 9.77 -4.97 -5.67
N TYR A 8 9.52 -3.65 -5.58
CA TYR A 8 8.74 -3.03 -4.49
C TYR A 8 7.25 -2.90 -4.82
N ILE A 9 6.87 -3.22 -6.06
CA ILE A 9 5.50 -3.16 -6.56
C ILE A 9 5.29 -4.24 -7.62
N VAL A 10 4.17 -4.92 -7.57
CA VAL A 10 3.74 -5.83 -8.64
C VAL A 10 3.03 -5.01 -9.71
N ARG A 11 3.63 -4.90 -10.89
CA ARG A 11 3.05 -4.19 -12.06
C ARG A 11 2.29 -5.16 -12.96
N ASP A 12 2.87 -6.32 -13.20
CA ASP A 12 2.29 -7.40 -13.98
C ASP A 12 2.48 -8.72 -13.22
N PRO A 13 1.42 -9.33 -12.71
CA PRO A 13 1.55 -10.60 -11.98
C PRO A 13 2.03 -11.75 -12.85
N GLU A 14 1.81 -11.72 -14.17
CA GLU A 14 2.28 -12.75 -15.08
C GLU A 14 3.82 -12.83 -15.19
N PHE A 15 4.50 -11.75 -14.84
CA PHE A 15 5.96 -11.72 -14.74
C PHE A 15 6.52 -12.77 -13.76
N TYR A 16 5.74 -13.17 -12.77
CA TYR A 16 6.12 -14.16 -11.76
C TYR A 16 5.69 -15.59 -12.11
N ARG A 17 5.13 -15.82 -13.31
CA ARG A 17 4.66 -17.14 -13.72
C ARG A 17 5.78 -18.17 -13.72
N GLY A 18 5.55 -19.28 -12.98
CA GLY A 18 6.52 -20.37 -12.83
C GLY A 18 7.80 -19.97 -12.10
N LYS A 19 7.78 -18.92 -11.28
CA LYS A 19 8.92 -18.43 -10.50
C LYS A 19 8.75 -18.75 -9.01
N ARG A 20 9.90 -18.85 -8.34
CA ARG A 20 9.95 -18.89 -6.87
C ARG A 20 9.95 -17.46 -6.36
N VAL A 21 8.93 -17.09 -5.61
CA VAL A 21 8.72 -15.73 -5.13
C VAL A 21 8.70 -15.71 -3.62
N VAL A 22 9.55 -14.88 -3.03
CA VAL A 22 9.48 -14.55 -1.61
C VAL A 22 8.82 -13.18 -1.45
N ILE A 23 7.86 -13.09 -0.54
CA ILE A 23 7.18 -11.85 -0.17
C ILE A 23 7.47 -11.57 1.29
N SER A 24 7.85 -10.35 1.64
CA SER A 24 8.06 -9.94 3.02
C SER A 24 7.09 -8.82 3.39
N GLY A 25 6.31 -9.03 4.44
CA GLY A 25 5.35 -8.05 4.94
C GLY A 25 4.22 -8.69 5.73
N GLY A 26 3.33 -7.86 6.29
CA GLY A 26 2.18 -8.33 7.10
C GLY A 26 0.97 -7.42 6.99
N GLY A 27 0.94 -6.53 6.00
CA GLY A 27 -0.21 -5.72 5.63
C GLY A 27 -0.96 -6.31 4.43
N ASP A 28 -2.06 -5.67 4.04
CA ASP A 28 -2.94 -6.15 2.96
C ASP A 28 -2.19 -6.46 1.67
N SER A 29 -1.31 -5.57 1.21
CA SER A 29 -0.55 -5.81 -0.02
C SER A 29 0.27 -7.10 0.01
N ALA A 30 0.92 -7.41 1.13
CA ALA A 30 1.72 -8.62 1.25
C ALA A 30 0.85 -9.88 1.26
N LEU A 31 -0.28 -9.84 1.99
CA LEU A 31 -1.22 -10.96 2.05
C LEU A 31 -1.90 -11.20 0.70
N ASP A 32 -2.43 -10.15 0.07
CA ASP A 32 -3.19 -10.26 -1.18
C ASP A 32 -2.29 -10.75 -2.33
N TRP A 33 -1.06 -10.24 -2.46
CA TRP A 33 -0.13 -10.74 -3.46
C TRP A 33 0.34 -12.15 -3.18
N SER A 34 0.52 -12.54 -1.92
CA SER A 34 0.86 -13.92 -1.56
C SER A 34 -0.25 -14.88 -1.97
N ILE A 35 -1.52 -14.54 -1.67
CA ILE A 35 -2.69 -15.32 -2.05
C ILE A 35 -2.81 -15.40 -3.58
N PHE A 36 -2.68 -14.26 -4.25
CA PHE A 36 -2.85 -14.20 -5.71
C PHE A 36 -1.79 -15.04 -6.44
N LEU A 37 -0.51 -14.82 -6.12
CA LEU A 37 0.58 -15.52 -6.81
C LEU A 37 0.59 -17.02 -6.52
N ALA A 38 0.25 -17.44 -5.30
CA ALA A 38 0.15 -18.85 -4.94
C ALA A 38 -1.08 -19.55 -5.55
N ASN A 39 -2.04 -18.82 -6.11
CA ASN A 39 -3.22 -19.37 -6.80
C ASN A 39 -2.93 -19.71 -8.28
N GLY A 40 -1.73 -20.20 -8.60
CA GLY A 40 -1.40 -20.76 -9.93
C GLY A 40 -0.67 -19.81 -10.86
N VAL A 41 -0.08 -18.75 -10.32
CA VAL A 41 0.84 -17.88 -11.07
C VAL A 41 2.29 -18.28 -10.79
N ALA A 42 2.76 -18.11 -9.56
CA ALA A 42 4.09 -18.51 -9.16
C ALA A 42 4.20 -20.04 -8.98
N GLU A 43 5.39 -20.59 -9.15
CA GLU A 43 5.67 -22.00 -8.84
C GLU A 43 5.68 -22.24 -7.33
N HIS A 44 6.38 -21.36 -6.60
CA HIS A 44 6.44 -21.38 -5.15
C HIS A 44 6.30 -19.97 -4.59
N VAL A 45 5.50 -19.82 -3.55
CA VAL A 45 5.38 -18.56 -2.79
C VAL A 45 5.76 -18.81 -1.34
N THR A 46 6.67 -17.99 -0.82
CA THR A 46 6.99 -17.94 0.61
C THR A 46 6.66 -16.55 1.14
N LEU A 47 5.76 -16.45 2.12
CA LEU A 47 5.51 -15.23 2.87
C LEU A 47 6.34 -15.21 4.14
N ILE A 48 7.12 -14.16 4.34
CA ILE A 48 7.93 -13.91 5.54
C ILE A 48 7.34 -12.74 6.31
N HIS A 49 7.11 -12.93 7.60
CA HIS A 49 6.65 -11.85 8.47
C HIS A 49 7.41 -11.83 9.79
N ARG A 50 7.79 -10.62 10.25
CA ARG A 50 8.60 -10.41 11.48
C ARG A 50 7.89 -10.75 12.78
N SER A 51 6.58 -10.96 12.78
CA SER A 51 5.79 -11.33 13.96
C SER A 51 4.72 -12.35 13.62
N THR A 52 4.00 -12.85 14.61
CA THR A 52 2.84 -13.71 14.43
C THR A 52 1.54 -12.90 14.20
N SER A 53 1.57 -11.58 14.42
CA SER A 53 0.41 -10.70 14.30
C SER A 53 0.46 -9.91 13.00
N PHE A 54 -0.53 -10.10 12.14
CA PHE A 54 -0.68 -9.40 10.86
C PHE A 54 -1.51 -8.13 11.02
N ARG A 55 -1.24 -7.12 10.18
CA ARG A 55 -2.02 -5.87 10.13
C ARG A 55 -3.06 -5.85 9.01
N GLY A 56 -3.01 -6.83 8.12
CA GLY A 56 -3.96 -6.94 7.01
C GLY A 56 -5.33 -7.47 7.45
N HIS A 57 -6.25 -7.49 6.52
CA HIS A 57 -7.63 -7.90 6.77
C HIS A 57 -7.71 -9.35 7.27
N LEU A 58 -8.56 -9.61 8.26
CA LEU A 58 -8.66 -10.93 8.91
C LEU A 58 -8.97 -12.07 7.95
N ASP A 59 -9.80 -11.83 6.92
CA ASP A 59 -10.11 -12.82 5.89
C ASP A 59 -8.86 -13.19 5.07
N SER A 60 -8.04 -12.21 4.69
CA SER A 60 -6.78 -12.46 3.98
C SER A 60 -5.77 -13.21 4.87
N VAL A 61 -5.71 -12.88 6.16
CA VAL A 61 -4.88 -13.60 7.13
C VAL A 61 -5.30 -15.06 7.21
N GLN A 62 -6.62 -15.33 7.36
CA GLN A 62 -7.13 -16.69 7.43
C GLN A 62 -6.80 -17.49 6.17
N LYS A 63 -7.00 -16.91 4.98
CA LYS A 63 -6.63 -17.55 3.70
C LYS A 63 -5.16 -17.92 3.62
N VAL A 64 -4.27 -17.04 4.07
CA VAL A 64 -2.82 -17.32 4.11
C VAL A 64 -2.51 -18.49 5.03
N MET A 65 -3.14 -18.56 6.21
CA MET A 65 -2.97 -19.68 7.13
C MET A 65 -3.44 -21.00 6.50
N ASP A 66 -4.66 -21.03 5.95
CA ASP A 66 -5.24 -22.22 5.29
C ASP A 66 -4.37 -22.69 4.10
N MET A 67 -3.85 -21.74 3.31
CA MET A 67 -2.95 -22.05 2.19
C MET A 67 -1.60 -22.57 2.65
N SER A 68 -1.10 -22.10 3.77
CA SER A 68 0.13 -22.62 4.38
C SER A 68 -0.07 -24.02 4.94
N GLU A 69 -1.17 -24.27 5.64
CA GLU A 69 -1.52 -25.61 6.19
C GLU A 69 -1.72 -26.64 5.09
N SER A 70 -2.33 -26.24 3.98
CA SER A 70 -2.54 -27.12 2.80
C SER A 70 -1.28 -27.32 1.95
N GLY A 71 -0.17 -26.67 2.29
CA GLY A 71 1.08 -26.73 1.52
C GLY A 71 1.07 -25.98 0.20
N LYS A 72 0.07 -25.14 -0.05
CA LYS A 72 -0.06 -24.34 -1.27
C LYS A 72 0.91 -23.16 -1.32
N MET A 73 1.34 -22.68 -0.18
CA MET A 73 2.40 -21.70 0.02
C MET A 73 3.14 -21.99 1.31
N ARG A 74 4.28 -21.34 1.52
CA ARG A 74 5.02 -21.39 2.77
C ARG A 74 4.83 -20.09 3.55
N LEU A 75 4.50 -20.17 4.83
CA LEU A 75 4.50 -19.05 5.75
C LEU A 75 5.64 -19.21 6.78
N ILE A 76 6.44 -18.15 6.94
CA ILE A 76 7.48 -18.07 7.97
C ILE A 76 7.22 -16.81 8.80
N THR A 77 6.83 -16.99 10.05
CA THR A 77 6.62 -15.89 11.01
C THR A 77 7.82 -15.74 11.94
N ASN A 78 7.89 -14.62 12.67
CA ASN A 78 9.02 -14.26 13.52
C ASN A 78 10.35 -14.34 12.75
N ALA A 79 10.37 -13.81 11.53
CA ALA A 79 11.48 -13.96 10.63
C ALA A 79 11.72 -12.68 9.80
N GLU A 80 12.99 -12.42 9.52
CA GLU A 80 13.42 -11.27 8.72
C GLU A 80 14.48 -11.69 7.70
N VAL A 81 14.44 -11.04 6.52
CA VAL A 81 15.50 -11.19 5.52
C VAL A 81 16.69 -10.35 5.96
N VAL A 82 17.83 -11.00 6.14
CA VAL A 82 19.07 -10.38 6.65
C VAL A 82 20.20 -10.38 5.63
N GLY A 83 20.03 -11.05 4.49
CA GLY A 83 21.05 -11.11 3.46
C GLY A 83 20.48 -11.51 2.11
N LEU A 84 21.22 -11.17 1.05
CA LEU A 84 20.89 -11.43 -0.35
C LEU A 84 22.09 -12.05 -1.01
N ASN A 85 21.90 -13.10 -1.81
CA ASN A 85 22.95 -13.73 -2.60
C ASN A 85 22.56 -13.76 -4.08
N GLY A 86 23.56 -13.70 -4.94
CA GLY A 86 23.41 -13.78 -6.39
C GLY A 86 24.60 -13.18 -7.11
N GLY A 87 24.61 -13.31 -8.42
CA GLY A 87 25.56 -12.65 -9.31
C GLY A 87 24.94 -11.38 -9.92
N ASP A 88 24.58 -11.44 -11.21
CA ASP A 88 23.90 -10.35 -11.92
C ASP A 88 22.41 -10.22 -11.52
N ARG A 89 21.83 -11.26 -10.95
CA ARG A 89 20.46 -11.34 -10.45
C ARG A 89 20.44 -11.97 -9.07
N LEU A 90 19.30 -11.79 -8.37
CA LEU A 90 19.04 -12.48 -7.11
C LEU A 90 18.89 -13.99 -7.36
N ASP A 91 19.56 -14.80 -6.54
CA ASP A 91 19.49 -16.27 -6.57
C ASP A 91 18.90 -16.84 -5.28
N SER A 92 19.20 -16.21 -4.16
CA SER A 92 18.67 -16.61 -2.85
C SER A 92 18.68 -15.48 -1.84
N ILE A 93 17.90 -15.65 -0.78
CA ILE A 93 17.88 -14.75 0.39
C ILE A 93 18.29 -15.50 1.65
N VAL A 94 18.85 -14.78 2.59
CA VAL A 94 19.19 -15.29 3.93
C VAL A 94 18.15 -14.81 4.91
N VAL A 95 17.50 -15.73 5.60
CA VAL A 95 16.40 -15.45 6.52
C VAL A 95 16.79 -15.83 7.94
N ASN A 96 16.78 -14.85 8.82
CA ASN A 96 16.89 -15.10 10.26
C ASN A 96 15.50 -15.41 10.82
N ILE A 97 15.40 -16.51 11.57
CA ILE A 97 14.13 -16.96 12.17
C ILE A 97 14.35 -17.01 13.68
N ASP A 98 13.52 -16.30 14.43
CA ASP A 98 13.63 -16.26 15.88
C ASP A 98 13.60 -17.68 16.48
N GLY A 99 14.52 -17.94 17.40
CA GLY A 99 14.67 -19.24 18.06
C GLY A 99 15.47 -20.27 17.24
N ARG A 100 16.04 -19.90 16.09
CA ARG A 100 17.01 -20.74 15.36
C ARG A 100 18.41 -20.15 15.45
N ASP A 101 19.40 -21.01 15.71
CA ASP A 101 20.80 -20.58 15.83
C ASP A 101 21.46 -20.23 14.51
N THR A 102 20.93 -20.75 13.40
CA THR A 102 21.47 -20.51 12.05
C THR A 102 20.42 -19.97 11.12
N PRO A 103 20.75 -18.95 10.32
CA PRO A 103 19.85 -18.46 9.30
C PRO A 103 19.53 -19.54 8.24
N GLU A 104 18.35 -19.46 7.69
CA GLU A 104 17.91 -20.30 6.56
C GLU A 104 18.20 -19.60 5.23
N ILE A 105 18.73 -20.32 4.23
CA ILE A 105 18.91 -19.83 2.88
C ILE A 105 17.73 -20.32 2.06
N LEU A 106 16.96 -19.37 1.47
CA LEU A 106 15.85 -19.66 0.58
C LEU A 106 16.22 -19.29 -0.86
N GLU A 107 16.26 -20.28 -1.72
CA GLU A 107 16.36 -20.04 -3.16
C GLU A 107 15.13 -19.29 -3.65
N THR A 108 15.34 -18.22 -4.41
CA THR A 108 14.25 -17.39 -4.94
C THR A 108 14.68 -16.69 -6.21
N ASP A 109 13.76 -16.54 -7.14
CA ASP A 109 13.97 -15.76 -8.36
C ASP A 109 13.60 -14.28 -8.13
N HIS A 110 12.64 -14.03 -7.21
CA HIS A 110 12.14 -12.69 -6.89
C HIS A 110 11.85 -12.53 -5.40
N TRP A 111 12.20 -11.37 -4.87
CA TRP A 111 11.82 -10.92 -3.53
C TRP A 111 11.01 -9.64 -3.60
N LEU A 112 9.83 -9.64 -2.99
CA LEU A 112 8.89 -8.52 -2.87
C LEU A 112 8.86 -8.00 -1.42
N PRO A 113 9.68 -7.00 -1.05
CA PRO A 113 9.66 -6.39 0.29
C PRO A 113 8.50 -5.40 0.40
N LEU A 114 7.30 -5.88 0.76
CA LEU A 114 6.07 -5.09 0.87
C LEU A 114 5.86 -4.59 2.31
N PHE A 115 6.78 -3.76 2.80
CA PHE A 115 6.77 -3.25 4.18
C PHE A 115 5.80 -2.10 4.43
N GLY A 116 5.12 -1.63 3.40
CA GLY A 116 4.26 -0.45 3.40
C GLY A 116 5.00 0.82 3.05
N LEU A 117 4.24 1.92 2.99
CA LEU A 117 4.74 3.24 2.64
C LEU A 117 4.92 4.10 3.89
N SER A 118 6.02 4.84 3.94
CA SER A 118 6.24 5.89 4.92
C SER A 118 6.23 7.24 4.19
N PRO A 119 5.21 8.07 4.36
CA PRO A 119 5.15 9.38 3.71
C PRO A 119 6.32 10.27 4.12
N LYS A 120 6.98 10.87 3.13
CA LYS A 120 7.95 11.95 3.33
C LYS A 120 7.38 13.20 2.71
N LEU A 121 7.04 14.18 3.53
CA LEU A 121 6.40 15.41 3.06
C LEU A 121 7.35 16.31 2.23
N GLY A 122 8.67 16.13 2.39
CA GLY A 122 9.64 16.94 1.66
C GLY A 122 9.39 18.44 1.86
N PRO A 123 9.39 19.25 0.79
CA PRO A 123 9.18 20.70 0.89
C PRO A 123 7.85 21.12 1.53
N LEU A 124 6.81 20.24 1.52
CA LEU A 124 5.51 20.56 2.15
C LEU A 124 5.64 20.83 3.66
N SER A 125 6.65 20.26 4.32
CA SER A 125 6.91 20.51 5.74
C SER A 125 7.33 21.95 6.04
N GLU A 126 7.77 22.70 5.02
CA GLU A 126 8.26 24.08 5.14
C GLU A 126 7.17 25.12 4.76
N TRP A 127 5.99 24.69 4.30
CA TRP A 127 4.92 25.58 3.84
C TRP A 127 4.07 26.17 4.98
N GLY A 128 4.47 25.94 6.24
CA GLY A 128 3.74 26.43 7.41
C GLY A 128 2.42 25.71 7.66
N LEU A 129 2.27 24.50 7.12
CA LEU A 129 1.09 23.66 7.33
C LEU A 129 1.10 23.03 8.73
N ASN A 130 -0.07 22.88 9.31
CA ASN A 130 -0.23 22.06 10.51
C ASN A 130 -0.07 20.57 10.11
N ILE A 131 0.91 19.90 10.71
CA ILE A 131 1.28 18.51 10.39
C ILE A 131 1.18 17.67 11.65
N ASP A 132 0.43 16.57 11.58
CA ASP A 132 0.41 15.49 12.58
C ASP A 132 0.85 14.18 11.93
N LYS A 133 1.89 13.53 12.48
CA LYS A 133 2.41 12.21 12.05
C LYS A 133 2.59 12.07 10.52
N ASN A 134 3.24 13.04 9.90
CA ASN A 134 3.46 13.12 8.45
C ASN A 134 2.16 13.23 7.62
N SER A 135 1.08 13.76 8.19
CA SER A 135 -0.16 14.05 7.50
C SER A 135 -0.57 15.50 7.76
N ILE A 136 -1.23 16.14 6.80
CA ILE A 136 -1.66 17.54 6.86
C ILE A 136 -3.01 17.63 7.57
N GLU A 137 -3.09 18.40 8.66
CA GLU A 137 -4.37 18.66 9.33
C GLU A 137 -5.29 19.51 8.47
N VAL A 138 -6.55 19.15 8.42
CA VAL A 138 -7.58 19.85 7.64
C VAL A 138 -8.87 20.05 8.42
N ASN A 139 -9.63 21.06 8.03
CA ASN A 139 -10.99 21.23 8.45
C ASN A 139 -11.90 20.23 7.71
N THR A 140 -12.64 19.41 8.43
CA THR A 140 -13.52 18.38 7.85
C THR A 140 -14.73 18.94 7.08
N PHE A 141 -15.03 20.23 7.23
CA PHE A 141 -16.11 20.86 6.50
C PHE A 141 -15.80 21.04 5.02
N ASP A 142 -14.55 21.38 4.67
CA ASP A 142 -14.17 21.74 3.31
C ASP A 142 -12.75 21.30 2.91
N TYR A 143 -12.07 20.59 3.80
CA TYR A 143 -10.69 20.10 3.63
C TYR A 143 -9.64 21.19 3.40
N SER A 144 -9.95 22.42 3.84
CA SER A 144 -8.97 23.50 3.89
C SER A 144 -7.91 23.25 4.98
N THR A 145 -6.69 23.68 4.70
CA THR A 145 -5.60 23.70 5.68
C THR A 145 -5.62 25.01 6.49
N ASN A 146 -4.70 25.13 7.43
CA ASN A 146 -4.45 26.40 8.12
C ASN A 146 -3.91 27.53 7.21
N VAL A 147 -3.38 27.17 6.01
CA VAL A 147 -2.91 28.14 5.02
C VAL A 147 -4.06 28.48 4.05
N PRO A 148 -4.51 29.75 3.99
CA PRO A 148 -5.65 30.14 3.17
C PRO A 148 -5.46 29.85 1.67
N GLY A 149 -6.38 29.11 1.06
CA GLY A 149 -6.34 28.73 -0.36
C GLY A 149 -5.59 27.43 -0.62
N LEU A 150 -5.05 26.79 0.41
CA LEU A 150 -4.43 25.49 0.34
C LEU A 150 -5.38 24.44 0.96
N TYR A 151 -5.57 23.34 0.24
CA TYR A 151 -6.44 22.22 0.64
C TYR A 151 -5.62 20.93 0.58
N ALA A 152 -5.96 19.96 1.43
CA ALA A 152 -5.36 18.64 1.38
C ALA A 152 -6.44 17.55 1.42
N ILE A 153 -6.39 16.62 0.47
CA ILE A 153 -7.37 15.53 0.32
C ILE A 153 -6.66 14.19 0.12
N GLY A 154 -7.37 13.10 0.37
CA GLY A 154 -6.86 11.74 0.23
C GLY A 154 -5.93 11.35 1.38
N ASP A 155 -4.99 10.45 1.13
CA ASP A 155 -4.16 9.82 2.16
C ASP A 155 -3.16 10.77 2.84
N ILE A 156 -2.91 11.95 2.24
CA ILE A 156 -2.00 12.94 2.81
C ILE A 156 -2.59 13.73 3.98
N ASN A 157 -3.93 13.84 4.04
CA ASN A 157 -4.56 14.60 5.11
C ASN A 157 -4.85 13.77 6.37
N THR A 158 -5.12 14.47 7.46
CA THR A 158 -5.57 13.87 8.73
C THR A 158 -6.63 14.71 9.42
N TYR A 159 -7.56 14.02 10.08
CA TYR A 159 -8.61 14.58 10.93
C TYR A 159 -9.18 13.46 11.82
N PRO A 160 -9.91 13.76 12.91
CA PRO A 160 -10.51 12.72 13.76
C PRO A 160 -11.43 11.78 12.97
N GLY A 161 -11.16 10.47 13.02
CA GLY A 161 -11.93 9.46 12.28
C GLY A 161 -11.52 9.27 10.83
N LYS A 162 -10.37 9.81 10.39
CA LYS A 162 -9.85 9.62 9.03
C LYS A 162 -9.67 8.15 8.68
N LEU A 163 -10.26 7.75 7.55
CA LEU A 163 -10.01 6.47 6.88
C LEU A 163 -9.23 6.73 5.56
N LYS A 164 -8.12 6.03 5.38
CA LYS A 164 -7.31 6.10 4.16
C LYS A 164 -7.88 5.17 3.09
N LEU A 165 -9.02 5.58 2.53
CA LEU A 165 -9.73 4.87 1.47
C LEU A 165 -9.90 5.77 0.25
N ILE A 166 -9.83 5.19 -0.95
CA ILE A 166 -10.07 5.90 -2.22
C ILE A 166 -11.44 6.60 -2.22
N LEU A 167 -12.47 5.91 -1.69
CA LEU A 167 -13.82 6.46 -1.55
C LEU A 167 -13.84 7.74 -0.73
N CYS A 168 -13.13 7.76 0.42
CA CYS A 168 -13.03 8.94 1.27
C CYS A 168 -12.34 10.09 0.54
N GLY A 169 -11.25 9.81 -0.19
CA GLY A 169 -10.54 10.80 -0.99
C GLY A 169 -11.42 11.45 -2.06
N PHE A 170 -12.27 10.70 -2.74
CA PHE A 170 -13.23 11.25 -3.72
C PHE A 170 -14.32 12.10 -3.05
N HIS A 171 -14.83 11.69 -1.89
CA HIS A 171 -15.76 12.50 -1.10
C HIS A 171 -15.12 13.83 -0.68
N GLU A 172 -13.91 13.77 -0.14
CA GLU A 172 -13.12 14.95 0.25
C GLU A 172 -12.91 15.90 -0.93
N ALA A 173 -12.56 15.37 -2.12
CA ALA A 173 -12.40 16.14 -3.34
C ALA A 173 -13.68 16.89 -3.71
N THR A 174 -14.85 16.25 -3.57
CA THR A 174 -16.14 16.85 -3.88
C THR A 174 -16.43 18.08 -3.01
N LEU A 175 -16.19 17.98 -1.70
CA LEU A 175 -16.43 19.09 -0.77
C LEU A 175 -15.39 20.21 -0.95
N MET A 176 -14.12 19.82 -1.14
CA MET A 176 -13.04 20.77 -1.41
C MET A 176 -13.29 21.62 -2.64
N VAL A 177 -13.72 21.01 -3.76
CA VAL A 177 -14.00 21.74 -4.99
C VAL A 177 -15.11 22.77 -4.82
N GLN A 178 -16.15 22.47 -4.03
CA GLN A 178 -17.21 23.42 -3.72
C GLN A 178 -16.70 24.63 -2.94
N SER A 179 -15.84 24.41 -1.96
CA SER A 179 -15.20 25.48 -1.19
C SER A 179 -14.26 26.32 -2.06
N ALA A 180 -13.39 25.65 -2.83
CA ALA A 180 -12.47 26.30 -3.76
C ALA A 180 -13.20 27.14 -4.81
N PHE A 181 -14.35 26.66 -5.35
CA PHE A 181 -15.15 27.42 -6.30
C PHE A 181 -15.63 28.75 -5.73
N LYS A 182 -16.15 28.76 -4.51
CA LYS A 182 -16.59 30.00 -3.84
C LYS A 182 -15.46 30.99 -3.63
N ARG A 183 -14.26 30.50 -3.37
CA ARG A 183 -13.05 31.32 -3.20
C ARG A 183 -12.58 31.93 -4.51
N ILE A 184 -12.60 31.16 -5.62
CA ILE A 184 -12.17 31.60 -6.96
C ILE A 184 -13.22 32.51 -7.60
N TYR A 185 -14.49 32.21 -7.37
CA TYR A 185 -15.64 32.92 -7.97
C TYR A 185 -16.63 33.41 -6.91
N PRO A 186 -16.26 34.41 -6.06
CA PRO A 186 -17.06 34.82 -4.92
C PRO A 186 -18.46 35.32 -5.30
N ASN A 187 -18.62 35.81 -6.53
CA ASN A 187 -19.88 36.36 -7.04
C ASN A 187 -20.69 35.38 -7.93
N LYS A 188 -20.28 34.10 -7.96
CA LYS A 188 -20.99 33.06 -8.75
C LYS A 188 -21.57 32.00 -7.81
N ASN A 189 -22.77 31.54 -8.14
CA ASN A 189 -23.35 30.37 -7.46
C ASN A 189 -22.94 29.10 -8.20
N LEU A 190 -22.40 28.12 -7.46
CA LEU A 190 -22.19 26.78 -7.96
C LEU A 190 -23.54 26.05 -7.99
N VAL A 191 -24.03 25.75 -9.18
CA VAL A 191 -25.23 24.92 -9.36
C VAL A 191 -24.79 23.50 -9.66
N LEU A 192 -25.00 22.57 -8.72
CA LEU A 192 -24.81 21.15 -8.95
C LEU A 192 -25.89 20.65 -9.93
N LYS A 193 -25.44 20.18 -11.09
CA LYS A 193 -26.30 19.51 -12.07
C LYS A 193 -26.00 18.03 -12.05
N TYR A 194 -27.01 17.22 -11.84
CA TYR A 194 -26.88 15.77 -11.90
C TYR A 194 -26.81 15.32 -13.37
N THR A 195 -25.97 14.33 -13.66
CA THR A 195 -25.85 13.74 -15.00
C THR A 195 -27.17 13.13 -15.50
N THR A 196 -28.03 12.68 -14.57
CA THR A 196 -29.39 12.19 -14.86
C THR A 196 -30.31 13.25 -15.49
N VAL A 197 -30.01 14.54 -15.31
CA VAL A 197 -30.82 15.64 -15.87
C VAL A 197 -30.32 16.10 -17.24
N ASN A 198 -29.01 16.10 -17.46
CA ASN A 198 -28.40 16.66 -18.68
C ASN A 198 -27.66 15.63 -19.56
N GLY A 199 -27.59 14.36 -19.12
CA GLY A 199 -26.74 13.35 -19.75
C GLY A 199 -25.24 13.63 -19.57
N VAL A 200 -24.41 12.68 -19.97
CA VAL A 200 -22.95 12.85 -20.10
C VAL A 200 -22.67 13.06 -21.57
N GLN A 201 -22.23 14.26 -21.96
CA GLN A 201 -21.84 14.52 -23.36
C GLN A 201 -20.61 13.67 -23.70
N GLY A 202 -20.75 12.79 -24.68
CA GLY A 202 -19.64 11.93 -25.15
C GLY A 202 -19.70 10.45 -24.76
N PHE A 203 -20.82 9.99 -24.18
CA PHE A 203 -21.16 8.56 -24.02
C PHE A 203 -22.44 8.24 -24.77
#